data_79c8a624ef41b099ef56b4eac4915767
#
_entry.id   79c8a624ef41b099ef56b4eac4915767
#
_cell.length_a   1.000
_cell.length_b   1.000
_cell.length_c   1.000
_cell.angle_alpha   90.00
_cell.angle_beta   90.00
_cell.angle_gamma   90.00
#
_symmetry.space_group_name_H-M   'P 1'
#
loop_
_entity.id
_entity.type
_entity.pdbx_description
1 polymer ?
#
loop_
_entity_poly.entity_id
_entity_poly.type
_entity_poly.pdbx_seq_one_letter_code
_entity_poly.pdbx_strand_id
1 'polypeptide(L)'
;LYFSLLLLISLGSCSPDTKKLFTKLDASKTGIQFVNENVDTDTLSIIDYLYYYNGAGVSVGDINNDDLPDIYFASNTKGNKLFLNKGNFRFEDITTKAGVAALTDWTTGVTMADVNGDGFLDIYISTVSNHSPNVQHGENHIYFKNSRNQLLINNHDNTFTEQAAKWGLDIQGYNTQAVFFDYDKDGDLDMFQLQHSTHQTASYGNASLRDTYSEISGGKLFKNEGNHFVDVTKGSGIISSALGYGLGVGAADINHDGFDDLYVSNDFHENDYYYVNQGNGTF
;
A
#
# COMPACT_ATOMS: atom_id res chain seq x y z
N LEU A 1 -28.70 -75.39 -5.87
CA LEU A 1 -28.91 -73.97 -6.01
C LEU A 1 -28.31 -73.32 -4.79
N TYR A 2 -27.13 -72.73 -4.93
CA TYR A 2 -26.50 -71.89 -3.91
C TYR A 2 -26.81 -70.41 -4.22
N PHE A 3 -27.52 -69.76 -3.32
CA PHE A 3 -27.75 -68.30 -3.36
C PHE A 3 -26.61 -67.63 -2.57
N SER A 4 -25.68 -66.99 -3.25
CA SER A 4 -24.67 -66.14 -2.63
C SER A 4 -25.26 -64.75 -2.33
N LEU A 5 -25.45 -64.43 -1.06
CA LEU A 5 -25.89 -63.10 -0.59
C LEU A 5 -24.66 -62.20 -0.54
N LEU A 6 -24.52 -61.25 -1.52
CA LEU A 6 -23.51 -60.21 -1.48
C LEU A 6 -23.95 -59.15 -0.50
N LEU A 7 -23.28 -59.06 0.65
CA LEU A 7 -23.43 -58.00 1.64
C LEU A 7 -22.62 -56.77 1.19
N LEU A 8 -23.27 -55.74 0.64
CA LEU A 8 -22.68 -54.45 0.36
C LEU A 8 -22.47 -53.69 1.68
N ILE A 9 -21.24 -53.70 2.19
CA ILE A 9 -20.84 -52.84 3.29
C ILE A 9 -20.56 -51.43 2.71
N SER A 10 -21.47 -50.48 2.87
CA SER A 10 -21.24 -49.10 2.62
C SER A 10 -20.29 -48.54 3.72
N LEU A 11 -19.02 -48.42 3.40
CA LEU A 11 -18.07 -47.65 4.22
C LEU A 11 -18.47 -46.17 4.17
N GLY A 12 -19.26 -45.76 5.11
CA GLY A 12 -19.45 -44.34 5.37
C GLY A 12 -18.13 -43.73 5.81
N SER A 13 -17.43 -43.07 4.89
CA SER A 13 -16.28 -42.28 5.21
C SER A 13 -16.76 -41.07 6.06
N CYS A 14 -16.69 -41.22 7.38
CA CYS A 14 -16.74 -40.07 8.27
C CYS A 14 -15.46 -39.26 8.05
N SER A 15 -15.53 -38.27 7.19
CA SER A 15 -14.52 -37.20 7.17
C SER A 15 -14.52 -36.55 8.56
N PRO A 16 -13.41 -36.52 9.31
CA PRO A 16 -13.36 -35.80 10.57
C PRO A 16 -13.70 -34.33 10.25
N ASP A 17 -14.63 -33.80 11.01
CA ASP A 17 -15.02 -32.38 10.94
C ASP A 17 -13.78 -31.55 11.35
N THR A 18 -12.88 -31.29 10.41
CA THR A 18 -11.72 -30.43 10.64
C THR A 18 -12.28 -29.04 10.86
N LYS A 19 -12.23 -28.57 12.13
CA LYS A 19 -12.57 -27.19 12.48
C LYS A 19 -11.80 -26.27 11.53
N LYS A 20 -12.51 -25.64 10.61
CA LYS A 20 -11.92 -24.64 9.71
C LYS A 20 -11.50 -23.45 10.56
N LEU A 21 -10.23 -23.05 10.47
CA LEU A 21 -9.72 -21.84 11.14
C LEU A 21 -10.33 -20.58 10.55
N PHE A 22 -10.67 -20.60 9.25
CA PHE A 22 -11.26 -19.48 8.53
C PHE A 22 -12.57 -19.88 7.88
N THR A 23 -13.54 -18.95 7.92
CA THR A 23 -14.82 -19.08 7.24
C THR A 23 -14.94 -17.97 6.21
N LYS A 24 -15.20 -18.31 4.95
CA LYS A 24 -15.53 -17.35 3.92
C LYS A 24 -16.90 -16.77 4.19
N LEU A 25 -16.98 -15.46 4.38
CA LEU A 25 -18.24 -14.73 4.51
C LEU A 25 -18.73 -14.34 3.11
N ASP A 26 -20.04 -14.40 2.93
CA ASP A 26 -20.71 -13.99 1.70
C ASP A 26 -20.86 -12.47 1.66
N ALA A 27 -20.58 -11.83 0.52
CA ALA A 27 -20.71 -10.40 0.33
C ALA A 27 -22.13 -9.87 0.60
N SER A 28 -23.16 -10.68 0.33
CA SER A 28 -24.56 -10.34 0.63
C SER A 28 -24.84 -10.27 2.13
N LYS A 29 -24.02 -10.97 2.95
CA LYS A 29 -24.14 -10.93 4.42
C LYS A 29 -23.31 -9.82 5.03
N THR A 30 -22.14 -9.54 4.46
CA THR A 30 -21.24 -8.52 4.98
C THR A 30 -21.59 -7.12 4.49
N GLY A 31 -22.23 -6.98 3.33
CA GLY A 31 -22.43 -5.70 2.65
C GLY A 31 -21.24 -5.22 1.83
N ILE A 32 -20.10 -5.94 1.89
CA ILE A 32 -18.89 -5.58 1.13
C ILE A 32 -19.05 -6.07 -0.31
N GLN A 33 -19.34 -5.14 -1.22
CA GLN A 33 -19.38 -5.39 -2.66
C GLN A 33 -18.25 -4.60 -3.32
N PHE A 34 -17.10 -5.21 -3.41
CA PHE A 34 -15.90 -4.61 -4.00
C PHE A 34 -15.20 -5.62 -4.90
N VAL A 35 -14.78 -5.17 -6.07
CA VAL A 35 -13.93 -5.91 -7.00
C VAL A 35 -12.91 -4.93 -7.58
N ASN A 36 -11.63 -5.20 -7.38
CA ASN A 36 -10.56 -4.53 -8.11
C ASN A 36 -10.43 -5.19 -9.48
N GLU A 37 -11.10 -4.63 -10.47
CA GLU A 37 -11.16 -5.18 -11.82
C GLU A 37 -10.23 -4.40 -12.74
N ASN A 38 -9.21 -5.08 -13.26
CA ASN A 38 -8.32 -4.56 -14.30
C ASN A 38 -8.67 -5.24 -15.63
N VAL A 39 -9.00 -4.43 -16.62
CA VAL A 39 -9.35 -4.90 -17.97
C VAL A 39 -8.30 -4.38 -18.93
N ASP A 40 -7.62 -5.28 -19.62
CA ASP A 40 -6.66 -4.92 -20.66
C ASP A 40 -7.32 -4.08 -21.75
N THR A 41 -6.61 -3.06 -22.17
CA THR A 41 -7.01 -2.19 -23.28
C THR A 41 -5.89 -2.18 -24.32
N ASP A 42 -6.17 -1.62 -25.49
CA ASP A 42 -5.16 -1.45 -26.56
C ASP A 42 -4.03 -0.47 -26.16
N THR A 43 -4.21 0.26 -25.07
CA THR A 43 -3.26 1.30 -24.62
C THR A 43 -2.67 1.06 -23.24
N LEU A 44 -3.20 0.11 -22.47
CA LEU A 44 -2.70 -0.23 -21.14
C LEU A 44 -2.98 -1.69 -20.81
N SER A 45 -1.91 -2.46 -20.65
CA SER A 45 -1.91 -3.88 -20.32
C SER A 45 -0.66 -4.25 -19.52
N ILE A 46 -0.47 -5.52 -19.22
CA ILE A 46 0.76 -6.06 -18.59
C ILE A 46 2.02 -5.81 -19.43
N ILE A 47 1.88 -5.67 -20.76
CA ILE A 47 3.00 -5.40 -21.67
C ILE A 47 3.47 -3.96 -21.52
N ASP A 48 2.57 -3.05 -21.20
CA ASP A 48 2.83 -1.62 -21.07
C ASP A 48 3.28 -1.26 -19.65
N TYR A 49 2.71 -1.92 -18.65
CA TYR A 49 3.02 -1.74 -17.23
C TYR A 49 3.13 -3.09 -16.52
N LEU A 50 4.35 -3.51 -16.22
CA LEU A 50 4.65 -4.87 -15.71
C LEU A 50 3.92 -5.20 -14.40
N TYR A 51 3.65 -4.20 -13.56
CA TYR A 51 2.92 -4.36 -12.29
C TYR A 51 1.39 -4.20 -12.44
N TYR A 52 0.86 -4.30 -13.66
CA TYR A 52 -0.56 -4.13 -13.97
C TYR A 52 -1.49 -5.00 -13.14
N TYR A 53 -1.10 -6.24 -12.85
CA TYR A 53 -1.88 -7.21 -12.08
C TYR A 53 -1.45 -7.37 -10.62
N ASN A 54 -0.58 -6.51 -10.09
CA ASN A 54 -0.16 -6.61 -8.68
C ASN A 54 -1.30 -6.28 -7.70
N GLY A 55 -2.40 -5.74 -8.21
CA GLY A 55 -3.53 -5.35 -7.38
C GLY A 55 -3.33 -3.99 -6.72
N ALA A 56 -4.11 -3.74 -5.67
CA ALA A 56 -4.05 -2.53 -4.88
C ALA A 56 -4.21 -2.86 -3.38
N GLY A 57 -3.90 -1.90 -2.53
CA GLY A 57 -3.83 -2.09 -1.09
C GLY A 57 -5.19 -2.23 -0.41
N VAL A 58 -5.14 -2.74 0.82
CA VAL A 58 -6.25 -2.71 1.78
C VAL A 58 -5.70 -2.25 3.12
N SER A 59 -6.41 -1.35 3.78
CA SER A 59 -6.11 -0.94 5.16
C SER A 59 -7.30 -1.16 6.07
N VAL A 60 -7.01 -1.51 7.31
CA VAL A 60 -8.01 -1.80 8.34
C VAL A 60 -7.68 -0.96 9.57
N GLY A 61 -8.65 -0.21 10.07
CA GLY A 61 -8.50 0.62 11.25
C GLY A 61 -9.85 1.21 11.69
N ASP A 62 -9.94 1.59 12.94
CA ASP A 62 -11.12 2.24 13.51
C ASP A 62 -11.04 3.75 13.25
N ILE A 63 -11.77 4.24 12.24
CA ILE A 63 -11.71 5.65 11.81
C ILE A 63 -12.58 6.57 12.64
N ASN A 64 -13.47 6.04 13.48
CA ASN A 64 -14.43 6.82 14.23
C ASN A 64 -14.39 6.58 15.74
N ASN A 65 -13.42 5.78 16.20
CA ASN A 65 -13.18 5.43 17.61
C ASN A 65 -14.39 4.74 18.28
N ASP A 66 -15.06 3.83 17.53
CA ASP A 66 -16.18 3.03 18.05
C ASP A 66 -15.79 1.58 18.44
N ASP A 67 -14.49 1.27 18.45
CA ASP A 67 -13.91 -0.05 18.72
C ASP A 67 -14.24 -1.12 17.64
N LEU A 68 -14.73 -0.72 16.47
CA LEU A 68 -15.03 -1.60 15.35
C LEU A 68 -14.13 -1.28 14.14
N PRO A 69 -13.19 -2.16 13.77
CA PRO A 69 -12.30 -1.89 12.65
C PRO A 69 -13.05 -1.72 11.33
N ASP A 70 -12.81 -0.61 10.64
CA ASP A 70 -13.30 -0.26 9.31
C ASP A 70 -12.34 -0.74 8.24
N ILE A 71 -12.77 -0.75 6.99
CA ILE A 71 -11.95 -1.25 5.88
C ILE A 71 -11.94 -0.25 4.72
N TYR A 72 -10.74 0.12 4.30
CA TYR A 72 -10.53 0.85 3.06
C TYR A 72 -9.88 -0.05 2.01
N PHE A 73 -10.54 -0.17 0.85
CA PHE A 73 -10.02 -0.88 -0.31
C PHE A 73 -9.54 0.12 -1.36
N ALA A 74 -8.29 0.02 -1.73
CA ALA A 74 -7.76 0.70 -2.90
C ALA A 74 -8.13 -0.05 -4.18
N SER A 75 -8.26 0.67 -5.29
CA SER A 75 -8.56 0.11 -6.60
C SER A 75 -7.69 0.75 -7.67
N ASN A 76 -7.18 -0.07 -8.58
CA ASN A 76 -6.34 0.44 -9.67
C ASN A 76 -7.14 1.33 -10.64
N THR A 77 -8.38 0.97 -10.98
CA THR A 77 -9.11 1.60 -12.09
C THR A 77 -10.52 2.11 -11.76
N LYS A 78 -11.17 1.58 -10.70
CA LYS A 78 -12.62 1.81 -10.47
C LYS A 78 -12.95 2.71 -9.28
N GLY A 79 -11.95 3.34 -8.68
CA GLY A 79 -12.11 4.14 -7.47
C GLY A 79 -12.12 3.30 -6.19
N ASN A 80 -11.60 3.90 -5.15
CA ASN A 80 -11.43 3.28 -3.84
C ASN A 80 -12.75 3.19 -3.09
N LYS A 81 -12.81 2.36 -2.07
CA LYS A 81 -14.02 2.15 -1.25
C LYS A 81 -13.69 2.15 0.23
N LEU A 82 -14.50 2.87 1.01
CA LEU A 82 -14.47 2.87 2.47
C LEU A 82 -15.74 2.22 3.02
N PHE A 83 -15.55 1.20 3.84
CA PHE A 83 -16.62 0.44 4.46
C PHE A 83 -16.58 0.62 5.98
N LEU A 84 -17.61 1.25 6.53
CA LEU A 84 -17.80 1.43 7.96
C LEU A 84 -18.35 0.15 8.59
N ASN A 85 -17.73 -0.32 9.65
CA ASN A 85 -18.13 -1.51 10.37
C ASN A 85 -19.36 -1.22 11.28
N LYS A 86 -20.41 -2.01 11.14
CA LYS A 86 -21.66 -1.90 11.91
C LYS A 86 -21.79 -3.03 12.94
N GLY A 87 -20.69 -3.72 13.23
CA GLY A 87 -20.68 -4.90 14.09
C GLY A 87 -21.18 -6.17 13.40
N ASN A 88 -20.90 -7.33 14.00
CA ASN A 88 -21.31 -8.64 13.50
C ASN A 88 -20.92 -8.90 12.02
N PHE A 89 -19.75 -8.41 11.59
CA PHE A 89 -19.26 -8.49 10.20
C PHE A 89 -20.24 -7.89 9.17
N ARG A 90 -20.93 -6.82 9.54
CA ARG A 90 -21.75 -6.04 8.61
C ARG A 90 -21.11 -4.69 8.38
N PHE A 91 -21.04 -4.29 7.12
CA PHE A 91 -20.36 -3.08 6.69
C PHE A 91 -21.28 -2.22 5.82
N GLU A 92 -21.13 -0.91 5.93
CA GLU A 92 -21.82 0.11 5.15
C GLU A 92 -20.80 0.82 4.24
N ASP A 93 -21.07 0.89 2.93
CA ASP A 93 -20.27 1.70 2.01
C ASP A 93 -20.54 3.18 2.26
N ILE A 94 -19.60 3.87 2.87
CA ILE A 94 -19.67 5.31 3.14
C ILE A 94 -18.79 6.15 2.21
N THR A 95 -18.19 5.56 1.19
CA THR A 95 -17.21 6.17 0.30
C THR A 95 -17.59 7.57 -0.19
N THR A 96 -18.80 7.70 -0.73
CA THR A 96 -19.30 8.98 -1.26
C THR A 96 -19.57 9.99 -0.16
N LYS A 97 -20.17 9.55 0.94
CA LYS A 97 -20.47 10.40 2.12
C LYS A 97 -19.16 10.89 2.77
N ALA A 98 -18.20 10.01 2.88
CA ALA A 98 -16.90 10.30 3.48
C ALA A 98 -15.99 11.18 2.61
N GLY A 99 -16.29 11.30 1.31
CA GLY A 99 -15.47 12.09 0.37
C GLY A 99 -14.14 11.43 0.00
N VAL A 100 -14.03 10.10 0.13
CA VAL A 100 -12.76 9.38 0.03
C VAL A 100 -12.59 8.54 -1.25
N ALA A 101 -13.44 8.71 -2.24
CA ALA A 101 -13.21 8.15 -3.56
C ALA A 101 -11.97 8.83 -4.15
N ALA A 102 -10.84 8.13 -4.23
CA ALA A 102 -9.61 8.71 -4.76
C ALA A 102 -9.80 9.14 -6.22
N LEU A 103 -9.32 10.33 -6.53
CA LEU A 103 -9.35 10.93 -7.87
C LEU A 103 -7.99 10.73 -8.56
N THR A 104 -7.49 9.50 -8.58
CA THR A 104 -6.19 9.15 -9.15
C THR A 104 -6.35 8.17 -10.29
N ASP A 105 -5.40 8.19 -11.22
CA ASP A 105 -5.44 7.31 -12.39
C ASP A 105 -5.13 5.85 -12.02
N TRP A 106 -4.26 5.63 -11.00
CA TRP A 106 -3.84 4.29 -10.59
C TRP A 106 -3.42 4.24 -9.13
N THR A 107 -4.29 3.74 -8.26
CA THR A 107 -3.98 3.55 -6.84
C THR A 107 -3.27 2.20 -6.62
N THR A 108 -2.25 2.19 -5.78
CA THR A 108 -1.43 1.00 -5.46
C THR A 108 -1.53 0.59 -4.02
N GLY A 109 -1.30 1.53 -3.10
CA GLY A 109 -1.26 1.27 -1.67
C GLY A 109 -2.19 2.17 -0.87
N VAL A 110 -2.53 1.74 0.33
CA VAL A 110 -3.25 2.55 1.31
C VAL A 110 -2.77 2.21 2.71
N THR A 111 -2.61 3.24 3.53
CA THR A 111 -2.22 3.10 4.94
C THR A 111 -3.09 4.02 5.79
N MET A 112 -3.56 3.52 6.94
CA MET A 112 -4.23 4.33 7.96
C MET A 112 -3.24 4.60 9.08
N ALA A 113 -3.09 5.87 9.46
CA ALA A 113 -2.25 6.35 10.56
C ALA A 113 -2.81 7.67 11.08
N ASP A 114 -2.62 7.95 12.35
CA ASP A 114 -2.90 9.26 12.95
C ASP A 114 -1.67 10.16 12.71
N VAL A 115 -1.66 10.85 11.57
CA VAL A 115 -0.48 11.61 11.13
C VAL A 115 -0.35 12.98 11.79
N ASN A 116 -1.44 13.46 12.41
CA ASN A 116 -1.51 14.77 13.05
C ASN A 116 -1.58 14.68 14.59
N GLY A 117 -1.61 13.46 15.16
CA GLY A 117 -1.62 13.21 16.60
C GLY A 117 -2.95 13.59 17.28
N ASP A 118 -4.08 13.64 16.55
CA ASP A 118 -5.37 14.06 17.09
C ASP A 118 -6.23 12.90 17.65
N GLY A 119 -5.74 11.65 17.53
CA GLY A 119 -6.40 10.45 18.04
C GLY A 119 -7.37 9.80 17.05
N PHE A 120 -7.47 10.30 15.82
CA PHE A 120 -8.26 9.71 14.74
C PHE A 120 -7.36 9.26 13.58
N LEU A 121 -7.70 8.13 12.97
CA LEU A 121 -6.93 7.63 11.84
C LEU A 121 -7.22 8.43 10.58
N ASP A 122 -6.16 8.94 9.96
CA ASP A 122 -6.13 9.50 8.62
C ASP A 122 -5.87 8.39 7.58
N ILE A 123 -6.06 8.70 6.30
CA ILE A 123 -5.87 7.73 5.21
C ILE A 123 -4.85 8.28 4.21
N TYR A 124 -3.71 7.61 4.08
CA TYR A 124 -2.74 7.90 3.05
C TYR A 124 -2.84 6.93 1.89
N ILE A 125 -2.86 7.46 0.65
CA ILE A 125 -3.08 6.70 -0.57
C ILE A 125 -1.86 6.87 -1.47
N SER A 126 -1.18 5.76 -1.75
CA SER A 126 -0.08 5.71 -2.71
C SER A 126 -0.61 5.47 -4.12
N THR A 127 -0.03 6.17 -5.10
CA THR A 127 -0.45 6.10 -6.50
C THR A 127 0.75 6.03 -7.42
N VAL A 128 0.57 5.41 -8.58
CA VAL A 128 1.59 5.46 -9.63
C VAL A 128 1.40 6.71 -10.48
N SER A 129 2.48 7.46 -10.62
CA SER A 129 2.61 8.52 -11.63
C SER A 129 3.92 8.35 -12.37
N ASN A 130 3.86 8.15 -13.65
CA ASN A 130 5.06 8.05 -14.49
C ASN A 130 5.42 9.38 -15.16
N HIS A 131 4.82 10.48 -14.71
CA HIS A 131 5.18 11.81 -15.17
C HIS A 131 6.19 12.46 -14.23
N SER A 132 7.40 12.67 -14.72
CA SER A 132 8.36 13.59 -14.10
C SER A 132 8.82 14.59 -15.16
N PRO A 133 8.80 15.89 -14.87
CA PRO A 133 9.26 16.91 -15.82
C PRO A 133 10.75 16.77 -16.16
N ASN A 134 11.52 16.05 -15.34
CA ASN A 134 12.96 15.89 -15.49
C ASN A 134 13.37 14.53 -16.07
N VAL A 135 12.44 13.62 -16.29
CA VAL A 135 12.72 12.30 -16.86
C VAL A 135 12.14 12.23 -18.27
N GLN A 136 13.02 12.07 -19.25
CA GLN A 136 12.61 11.83 -20.64
C GLN A 136 12.13 10.37 -20.73
N HIS A 137 10.82 10.18 -20.70
CA HIS A 137 10.20 8.93 -21.09
C HIS A 137 10.17 8.89 -22.63
N GLY A 138 10.47 7.74 -23.22
CA GLY A 138 10.26 7.54 -24.66
C GLY A 138 8.81 7.92 -25.02
N GLU A 139 8.61 8.48 -26.19
CA GLU A 139 7.44 9.28 -26.59
C GLU A 139 6.03 8.64 -26.41
N ASN A 140 5.91 7.39 -25.99
CA ASN A 140 4.67 6.62 -26.08
C ASN A 140 4.08 6.08 -24.77
N HIS A 141 4.61 6.43 -23.58
CA HIS A 141 4.24 5.68 -22.37
C HIS A 141 3.99 6.52 -21.09
N ILE A 142 3.22 7.62 -21.21
CA ILE A 142 2.75 8.37 -20.04
C ILE A 142 1.28 8.00 -19.77
N TYR A 143 1.05 6.92 -19.01
CA TYR A 143 -0.29 6.43 -18.70
C TYR A 143 -0.92 7.11 -17.48
N PHE A 144 -0.11 7.49 -16.49
CA PHE A 144 -0.58 7.96 -15.17
C PHE A 144 -0.10 9.40 -14.90
N LYS A 145 -0.43 10.31 -15.80
CA LYS A 145 0.15 11.66 -15.85
C LYS A 145 -0.20 12.53 -14.65
N ASN A 146 -1.40 12.37 -14.11
CA ASN A 146 -1.96 13.29 -13.13
C ASN A 146 -2.05 12.68 -11.73
N SER A 147 -1.60 11.43 -11.55
CA SER A 147 -1.65 10.77 -10.26
C SER A 147 -0.67 11.42 -9.28
N ARG A 148 -1.17 11.71 -8.08
CA ARG A 148 -0.42 12.15 -6.92
C ARG A 148 -0.90 11.38 -5.71
N ASN A 149 -0.02 11.11 -4.78
CA ASN A 149 -0.42 10.55 -3.50
C ASN A 149 -1.40 11.50 -2.82
N GLN A 150 -2.31 10.94 -2.04
CA GLN A 150 -3.32 11.69 -1.31
C GLN A 150 -3.20 11.44 0.19
N LEU A 151 -3.43 12.47 0.97
CA LEU A 151 -3.57 12.38 2.42
C LEU A 151 -4.96 12.93 2.79
N LEU A 152 -5.81 12.03 3.22
CA LEU A 152 -7.17 12.31 3.62
C LEU A 152 -7.21 12.45 5.14
N ILE A 153 -7.24 13.68 5.63
CA ILE A 153 -7.32 14.01 7.07
C ILE A 153 -8.75 13.79 7.56
N ASN A 154 -8.87 13.09 8.66
CA ASN A 154 -10.16 12.79 9.30
C ASN A 154 -10.79 14.04 9.92
N ASN A 155 -12.06 14.29 9.63
CA ASN A 155 -12.80 15.43 10.17
C ASN A 155 -13.59 15.09 11.46
N HIS A 156 -13.41 13.88 12.03
CA HIS A 156 -14.08 13.35 13.24
C HIS A 156 -15.58 13.14 13.10
N ASP A 157 -16.10 13.13 11.87
CA ASP A 157 -17.55 12.95 11.58
C ASP A 157 -17.83 11.91 10.48
N ASN A 158 -16.87 11.00 10.25
CA ASN A 158 -16.83 10.04 9.16
C ASN A 158 -16.69 10.69 7.77
N THR A 159 -16.18 11.91 7.71
CA THR A 159 -15.75 12.56 6.46
C THR A 159 -14.27 12.88 6.51
N PHE A 160 -13.67 13.13 5.35
CA PHE A 160 -12.25 13.39 5.22
C PHE A 160 -12.00 14.59 4.31
N THR A 161 -10.88 15.27 4.54
CA THR A 161 -10.41 16.38 3.70
C THR A 161 -9.05 16.06 3.11
N GLU A 162 -8.91 16.13 1.79
CA GLU A 162 -7.63 15.94 1.12
C GLU A 162 -6.67 17.10 1.43
N GLN A 163 -5.48 16.78 1.95
CA GLN A 163 -4.48 17.75 2.38
C GLN A 163 -3.03 17.38 2.02
N ALA A 164 -2.78 16.43 1.11
CA ALA A 164 -1.42 15.97 0.81
C ALA A 164 -0.48 17.10 0.43
N ALA A 165 -0.92 18.02 -0.43
CA ALA A 165 -0.10 19.17 -0.84
C ALA A 165 0.25 20.11 0.33
N LYS A 166 -0.66 20.30 1.27
CA LYS A 166 -0.41 21.10 2.47
C LYS A 166 0.63 20.45 3.38
N TRP A 167 0.58 19.12 3.47
CA TRP A 167 1.47 18.32 4.30
C TRP A 167 2.80 17.95 3.60
N GLY A 168 3.00 18.30 2.32
CA GLY A 168 4.21 17.95 1.56
C GLY A 168 4.25 16.49 1.10
N LEU A 169 3.11 15.83 1.07
CA LEU A 169 2.97 14.41 0.76
C LEU A 169 2.25 14.12 -0.57
N ASP A 170 2.02 15.13 -1.41
CA ASP A 170 1.46 14.98 -2.75
C ASP A 170 2.50 14.45 -3.77
N ILE A 171 3.17 13.37 -3.39
CA ILE A 171 4.33 12.81 -4.07
C ILE A 171 3.93 12.23 -5.42
N GLN A 172 4.77 12.45 -6.42
CA GLN A 172 4.70 11.77 -7.71
C GLN A 172 5.82 10.72 -7.81
N GLY A 173 5.59 9.69 -8.59
CA GLY A 173 6.55 8.60 -8.81
C GLY A 173 5.86 7.24 -8.90
N TYR A 174 6.66 6.20 -8.95
CA TYR A 174 6.16 4.83 -8.97
C TYR A 174 5.88 4.34 -7.54
N ASN A 175 4.98 5.03 -6.83
CA ASN A 175 4.70 4.72 -5.44
C ASN A 175 3.96 3.39 -5.31
N THR A 176 4.40 2.53 -4.38
CA THR A 176 3.81 1.23 -4.11
C THR A 176 3.00 1.25 -2.81
N GLN A 177 3.65 1.65 -1.72
CA GLN A 177 3.09 1.64 -0.37
C GLN A 177 3.83 2.63 0.52
N ALA A 178 3.19 3.13 1.57
CA ALA A 178 3.85 3.88 2.63
C ALA A 178 3.73 3.14 3.97
N VAL A 179 4.69 3.36 4.85
CA VAL A 179 4.62 3.00 6.27
C VAL A 179 4.90 4.23 7.11
N PHE A 180 4.10 4.42 8.17
CA PHE A 180 4.28 5.49 9.14
C PHE A 180 4.86 4.90 10.43
N PHE A 181 5.89 5.55 10.98
CA PHE A 181 6.60 5.12 12.18
C PHE A 181 7.43 6.29 12.73
N ASP A 182 7.70 6.29 14.00
CA ASP A 182 8.51 7.32 14.67
C ASP A 182 9.98 6.90 14.63
N TYR A 183 10.71 7.26 13.52
CA TYR A 183 12.07 6.76 13.30
C TYR A 183 13.13 7.45 14.17
N ASP A 184 12.89 8.68 14.62
CA ASP A 184 13.85 9.45 15.43
C ASP A 184 13.43 9.67 16.88
N LYS A 185 12.27 9.07 17.26
CA LYS A 185 11.72 9.06 18.64
C LYS A 185 11.38 10.46 19.16
N ASP A 186 10.95 11.35 18.27
CA ASP A 186 10.49 12.67 18.67
C ASP A 186 9.00 12.72 19.07
N GLY A 187 8.26 11.64 18.82
CA GLY A 187 6.88 11.43 19.21
C GLY A 187 5.87 11.65 18.09
N ASP A 188 6.30 12.12 16.93
CA ASP A 188 5.48 12.28 15.74
C ASP A 188 5.70 11.08 14.78
N LEU A 189 4.68 10.74 13.99
CA LEU A 189 4.82 9.70 12.97
C LEU A 189 5.49 10.28 11.73
N ASP A 190 6.62 9.71 11.36
CA ASP A 190 7.33 9.92 10.11
C ASP A 190 6.85 8.96 9.04
N MET A 191 7.34 9.09 7.81
CA MET A 191 6.88 8.24 6.71
C MET A 191 8.04 7.72 5.86
N PHE A 192 8.02 6.42 5.59
CA PHE A 192 8.80 5.84 4.50
C PHE A 192 7.87 5.54 3.32
N GLN A 193 8.12 6.16 2.17
CA GLN A 193 7.44 5.89 0.90
C GLN A 193 8.23 4.87 0.11
N LEU A 194 7.64 3.71 -0.09
CA LEU A 194 8.18 2.69 -0.99
C LEU A 194 7.82 3.02 -2.44
N GLN A 195 8.80 2.95 -3.31
CA GLN A 195 8.62 3.12 -4.76
C GLN A 195 9.27 1.95 -5.50
N HIS A 196 8.66 1.53 -6.60
CA HIS A 196 9.29 0.60 -7.54
C HIS A 196 9.94 1.36 -8.71
N SER A 197 10.83 0.69 -9.43
CA SER A 197 11.39 1.19 -10.67
C SER A 197 10.66 0.62 -11.88
N THR A 198 10.96 1.17 -13.05
CA THR A 198 10.53 0.60 -14.32
C THR A 198 11.63 -0.29 -14.91
N HIS A 199 11.24 -1.40 -15.50
CA HIS A 199 12.13 -2.35 -16.16
C HIS A 199 12.62 -1.79 -17.52
N GLN A 200 13.38 -0.70 -17.49
CA GLN A 200 13.96 -0.13 -18.71
C GLN A 200 15.29 -0.80 -19.02
N THR A 201 15.54 -1.03 -20.31
CA THR A 201 16.81 -1.61 -20.79
C THR A 201 18.04 -0.82 -20.31
N ALA A 202 17.92 0.48 -20.13
CA ALA A 202 18.97 1.34 -19.60
C ALA A 202 19.32 1.08 -18.13
N SER A 203 18.43 0.45 -17.36
CA SER A 203 18.64 0.08 -15.96
C SER A 203 19.47 -1.21 -15.83
N TYR A 204 19.57 -2.02 -16.87
CA TYR A 204 20.30 -3.28 -16.83
C TYR A 204 21.80 -3.08 -17.06
N GLY A 205 22.60 -3.74 -16.24
CA GLY A 205 24.05 -3.83 -16.44
C GLY A 205 24.87 -2.62 -15.96
N ASN A 206 24.25 -1.63 -15.32
CA ASN A 206 24.96 -0.50 -14.75
C ASN A 206 24.81 -0.42 -13.22
N ALA A 207 25.72 -1.06 -12.49
CA ALA A 207 25.70 -1.10 -11.02
C ALA A 207 25.85 0.29 -10.37
N SER A 208 26.43 1.27 -11.06
CA SER A 208 26.59 2.63 -10.52
C SER A 208 25.27 3.38 -10.37
N LEU A 209 24.19 2.91 -11.01
CA LEU A 209 22.86 3.46 -10.79
C LEU A 209 22.37 3.28 -9.36
N ARG A 210 22.90 2.28 -8.61
CA ARG A 210 22.54 2.05 -7.20
C ARG A 210 22.88 3.26 -6.33
N ASP A 211 23.96 3.96 -6.64
CA ASP A 211 24.43 5.13 -5.90
C ASP A 211 23.88 6.46 -6.47
N THR A 212 23.01 6.37 -7.47
CA THR A 212 22.43 7.54 -8.13
C THR A 212 21.02 7.77 -7.65
N TYR A 213 20.78 8.89 -6.98
CA TYR A 213 19.44 9.27 -6.51
C TYR A 213 18.44 9.38 -7.66
N SER A 214 17.28 8.75 -7.49
CA SER A 214 16.15 8.83 -8.42
C SER A 214 15.00 9.65 -7.81
N GLU A 215 14.44 10.56 -8.58
CA GLU A 215 13.28 11.37 -8.13
C GLU A 215 11.98 10.56 -8.04
N ILE A 216 11.82 9.53 -8.87
CA ILE A 216 10.54 8.84 -9.11
C ILE A 216 10.53 7.36 -8.73
N SER A 217 11.67 6.83 -8.26
CA SER A 217 11.82 5.42 -7.88
C SER A 217 12.79 5.26 -6.71
N GLY A 218 12.75 4.09 -6.07
CA GLY A 218 13.51 3.83 -4.85
C GLY A 218 12.77 4.27 -3.58
N GLY A 219 13.34 4.00 -2.42
CA GLY A 219 12.76 4.41 -1.14
C GLY A 219 12.92 5.90 -0.88
N LYS A 220 11.96 6.50 -0.18
CA LYS A 220 12.02 7.90 0.29
C LYS A 220 11.67 7.96 1.78
N LEU A 221 12.46 8.68 2.54
CA LEU A 221 12.20 8.95 3.96
C LEU A 221 11.75 10.40 4.14
N PHE A 222 10.63 10.58 4.80
CA PHE A 222 10.07 11.89 5.11
C PHE A 222 9.96 12.06 6.62
N LYS A 223 10.57 13.14 7.14
CA LYS A 223 10.42 13.54 8.53
C LYS A 223 9.20 14.43 8.69
N ASN A 224 8.39 14.15 9.72
CA ASN A 224 7.31 15.02 10.16
C ASN A 224 7.88 16.17 11.00
N GLU A 225 7.55 17.39 10.67
CA GLU A 225 7.92 18.59 11.45
C GLU A 225 6.67 19.18 12.15
N GLY A 226 5.75 18.29 12.61
CA GLY A 226 4.54 18.61 13.36
C GLY A 226 3.31 18.95 12.52
N ASN A 227 3.45 19.41 11.30
CA ASN A 227 2.35 19.70 10.38
C ASN A 227 2.75 19.73 8.91
N HIS A 228 3.95 19.27 8.61
CA HIS A 228 4.52 19.22 7.28
C HIS A 228 5.64 18.19 7.23
N PHE A 229 5.65 17.37 6.19
CA PHE A 229 6.70 16.38 5.97
C PHE A 229 7.80 16.93 5.05
N VAL A 230 9.04 16.65 5.42
CA VAL A 230 10.24 17.06 4.68
C VAL A 230 10.99 15.82 4.20
N ASP A 231 11.35 15.79 2.92
CA ASP A 231 12.18 14.71 2.36
C ASP A 231 13.61 14.78 2.95
N VAL A 232 13.94 13.80 3.77
CA VAL A 232 15.26 13.63 4.40
C VAL A 232 16.03 12.44 3.85
N THR A 233 15.62 11.88 2.74
CA THR A 233 16.21 10.70 2.10
C THR A 233 17.71 10.84 1.88
N LYS A 234 18.13 12.02 1.38
CA LYS A 234 19.57 12.28 1.15
C LYS A 234 20.29 12.43 2.47
N GLY A 235 21.22 11.53 2.75
CA GLY A 235 21.98 11.52 3.99
C GLY A 235 21.43 10.61 5.08
N SER A 236 20.22 10.06 4.91
CA SER A 236 19.63 9.11 5.86
C SER A 236 20.20 7.69 5.77
N GLY A 237 20.93 7.36 4.73
CA GLY A 237 21.36 5.98 4.45
C GLY A 237 20.38 5.18 3.57
N ILE A 238 19.22 5.71 3.28
CA ILE A 238 18.22 5.06 2.43
C ILE A 238 18.68 5.07 0.96
N ILE A 239 18.65 3.90 0.33
CA ILE A 239 18.93 3.72 -1.09
C ILE A 239 17.71 4.15 -1.90
N SER A 240 17.86 5.26 -2.62
CA SER A 240 16.80 5.80 -3.49
C SER A 240 17.33 5.83 -4.93
N SER A 241 17.23 4.71 -5.62
CA SER A 241 17.82 4.55 -6.94
C SER A 241 16.83 3.97 -7.95
N ALA A 242 17.19 4.09 -9.23
CA ALA A 242 16.43 3.48 -10.33
C ALA A 242 16.52 1.94 -10.36
N LEU A 243 17.27 1.32 -9.47
CA LEU A 243 17.35 -0.13 -9.30
C LEU A 243 16.48 -0.65 -8.14
N GLY A 244 15.81 0.21 -7.38
CA GLY A 244 14.86 -0.19 -6.36
C GLY A 244 13.55 -0.68 -7.00
N TYR A 245 13.18 -1.93 -6.74
CA TYR A 245 11.93 -2.54 -7.22
C TYR A 245 11.03 -2.91 -6.05
N GLY A 246 10.83 -1.98 -5.13
CA GLY A 246 10.15 -2.21 -3.88
C GLY A 246 8.68 -2.59 -4.05
N LEU A 247 8.29 -3.76 -3.52
CA LEU A 247 6.92 -4.27 -3.54
C LEU A 247 6.30 -4.38 -2.14
N GLY A 248 7.11 -4.47 -1.11
CA GLY A 248 6.63 -4.53 0.27
C GLY A 248 7.59 -3.84 1.23
N VAL A 249 7.05 -3.25 2.29
CA VAL A 249 7.82 -2.64 3.38
C VAL A 249 7.20 -2.94 4.72
N GLY A 250 8.04 -3.14 5.73
CA GLY A 250 7.64 -3.23 7.13
C GLY A 250 8.59 -2.43 8.00
N ALA A 251 8.05 -1.81 9.06
CA ALA A 251 8.81 -1.15 10.10
C ALA A 251 8.60 -1.88 11.43
N ALA A 252 9.68 -2.17 12.15
CA ALA A 252 9.65 -2.76 13.48
C ALA A 252 11.04 -2.69 14.11
N ASP A 253 11.11 -2.66 15.44
CA ASP A 253 12.35 -2.84 16.19
C ASP A 253 12.81 -4.31 16.11
N ILE A 254 13.57 -4.65 15.06
CA ILE A 254 13.97 -6.03 14.75
C ILE A 254 15.15 -6.48 15.64
N ASN A 255 16.05 -5.55 15.97
CA ASN A 255 17.25 -5.83 16.75
C ASN A 255 17.07 -5.59 18.26
N HIS A 256 15.91 -5.08 18.69
CA HIS A 256 15.53 -4.78 20.08
C HIS A 256 16.39 -3.68 20.72
N ASP A 257 16.75 -2.65 19.97
CA ASP A 257 17.48 -1.49 20.47
C ASP A 257 16.58 -0.28 20.82
N GLY A 258 15.28 -0.41 20.59
CA GLY A 258 14.27 0.60 20.87
C GLY A 258 13.95 1.51 19.69
N PHE A 259 14.62 1.37 18.54
CA PHE A 259 14.36 2.11 17.32
C PHE A 259 13.79 1.19 16.24
N ASP A 260 12.81 1.66 15.50
CA ASP A 260 12.24 0.87 14.43
C ASP A 260 13.18 0.83 13.21
N ASP A 261 13.47 -0.39 12.77
CA ASP A 261 14.19 -0.72 11.54
C ASP A 261 13.23 -0.81 10.37
N LEU A 262 13.74 -0.79 9.13
CA LEU A 262 12.96 -1.02 7.93
C LEU A 262 13.41 -2.27 7.20
N TYR A 263 12.45 -3.07 6.74
CA TYR A 263 12.70 -4.15 5.80
C TYR A 263 11.93 -3.89 4.50
N VAL A 264 12.64 -3.85 3.37
CA VAL A 264 12.08 -3.62 2.04
C VAL A 264 12.29 -4.87 1.19
N SER A 265 11.19 -5.45 0.72
CA SER A 265 11.23 -6.53 -0.27
C SER A 265 11.30 -5.94 -1.66
N ASN A 266 12.34 -6.29 -2.39
CA ASN A 266 12.50 -5.91 -3.79
C ASN A 266 12.15 -7.07 -4.72
N ASP A 267 11.70 -6.75 -5.91
CA ASP A 267 11.49 -7.69 -7.00
C ASP A 267 12.71 -7.76 -7.93
N PHE A 268 12.67 -8.67 -8.87
CA PHE A 268 13.57 -8.80 -9.99
C PHE A 268 15.00 -9.21 -9.58
N HIS A 269 15.99 -8.39 -9.85
CA HIS A 269 17.42 -8.70 -9.62
C HIS A 269 18.05 -7.88 -8.49
N GLU A 270 17.29 -6.96 -7.89
CA GLU A 270 17.76 -6.22 -6.72
C GLU A 270 17.53 -7.02 -5.44
N ASN A 271 18.49 -6.95 -4.51
CA ASN A 271 18.34 -7.60 -3.22
C ASN A 271 17.31 -6.87 -2.35
N ASP A 272 16.72 -7.59 -1.41
CA ASP A 272 15.99 -6.95 -0.33
C ASP A 272 16.90 -6.05 0.49
N TYR A 273 16.34 -4.98 1.06
CA TYR A 273 17.08 -4.07 1.93
C TYR A 273 16.64 -4.25 3.37
N TYR A 274 17.59 -4.43 4.25
CA TYR A 274 17.40 -4.32 5.69
C TYR A 274 18.13 -3.08 6.19
N TYR A 275 17.39 -2.06 6.56
CA TYR A 275 17.89 -0.81 7.07
C TYR A 275 17.82 -0.85 8.60
N VAL A 276 18.98 -0.86 9.25
CA VAL A 276 19.09 -0.82 10.71
C VAL A 276 19.17 0.63 11.16
N ASN A 277 18.20 1.06 11.95
CA ASN A 277 18.16 2.41 12.49
C ASN A 277 19.33 2.62 13.46
N GLN A 278 20.11 3.68 13.28
CA GLN A 278 21.29 4.00 14.08
C GLN A 278 20.97 4.87 15.32
N GLY A 279 19.70 5.21 15.56
CA GLY A 279 19.28 6.08 16.66
C GLY A 279 19.74 7.53 16.56
N ASN A 280 20.20 7.94 15.40
CA ASN A 280 20.74 9.28 15.15
C ASN A 280 20.11 9.95 13.91
N GLY A 281 18.98 9.43 13.44
CA GLY A 281 18.28 9.90 12.24
C GLY A 281 18.80 9.27 10.94
N THR A 282 19.66 8.24 11.00
CA THR A 282 20.18 7.52 9.84
C THR A 282 20.00 6.00 9.97
N PHE A 283 20.11 5.31 8.84
CA PHE A 283 19.99 3.86 8.72
C PHE A 283 21.26 3.22 8.17
#